data_8b542796cf69cae136fec1aac6b0859e
#
_entry.id   8b542796cf69cae136fec1aac6b0859e
#
_cell.length_a   1.000
_cell.length_b   1.000
_cell.length_c   1.000
_cell.angle_alpha   90.00
_cell.angle_beta   90.00
_cell.angle_gamma   90.00
#
_symmetry.space_group_name_H-M   'P 1'
#
loop_
_entity.id
_entity.type
_entity.pdbx_description
1 polymer ?
#
loop_
_entity_poly.entity_id
_entity_poly.type
_entity_poly.pdbx_seq_one_letter_code
_entity_poly.pdbx_strand_id
1 'polypeptide(L)'
;MTEAMAVYGMVFAKLAIGLLAIILQINLMGKGNLAPTSALDQLQNYVLGGIIGAIIYNDQIGILQFMLVLILWTILVMTLKFLKGNLRFFKTILDGHPVIVIEKGHILTEACLRYGIQAAELKLKLRTAGVQYVTDVKRAVLEQNGQLSVVQFSDENIKFDLIDDGQINHFTLDVIEKGQDWLEEEVEKQGYKIKEVYIAEYKDGEVVIYPYEKKHRPQIVKTLKDKTSHTKDKLKSKL
;
A
#
# COMPACT_ATOMS: atom_id res chain seq x y z
N MET A 1 5.18 37.70 34.25
CA MET A 1 6.28 37.26 33.35
C MET A 1 6.58 35.77 33.51
N THR A 2 6.62 35.22 34.71
CA THR A 2 6.82 33.78 35.02
C THR A 2 5.71 32.88 34.50
N GLU A 3 4.43 33.24 34.61
CA GLU A 3 3.29 32.47 34.13
C GLU A 3 3.28 32.39 32.59
N ALA A 4 3.54 33.48 31.90
CA ALA A 4 3.64 33.47 30.44
C ALA A 4 4.79 32.54 29.94
N MET A 5 5.95 32.59 30.61
CA MET A 5 7.07 31.69 30.29
C MET A 5 6.72 30.20 30.52
N ALA A 6 5.95 29.91 31.56
CA ALA A 6 5.51 28.52 31.81
C ALA A 6 4.55 28.01 30.73
N VAL A 7 3.58 28.84 30.29
CA VAL A 7 2.65 28.51 29.20
C VAL A 7 3.40 28.26 27.90
N TYR A 8 4.29 29.18 27.50
CA TYR A 8 5.08 28.98 26.25
C TYR A 8 6.06 27.80 26.35
N GLY A 9 6.60 27.52 27.55
CA GLY A 9 7.40 26.34 27.79
C GLY A 9 6.62 25.05 27.56
N MET A 10 5.36 24.96 28.01
CA MET A 10 4.48 23.82 27.77
C MET A 10 4.09 23.68 26.29
N VAL A 11 3.79 24.80 25.63
CA VAL A 11 3.52 24.83 24.18
C VAL A 11 4.73 24.28 23.39
N PHE A 12 5.93 24.77 23.74
CA PHE A 12 7.17 24.30 23.10
C PHE A 12 7.39 22.78 23.31
N ALA A 13 7.18 22.31 24.54
CA ALA A 13 7.30 20.88 24.83
C ALA A 13 6.31 20.03 24.03
N LYS A 14 5.03 20.47 23.91
CA LYS A 14 4.02 19.79 23.10
C LYS A 14 4.39 19.81 21.61
N LEU A 15 4.91 20.91 21.08
CA LEU A 15 5.40 21.01 19.71
C LEU A 15 6.55 20.02 19.45
N ALA A 16 7.53 19.97 20.35
CA ALA A 16 8.67 19.07 20.23
C ALA A 16 8.22 17.60 20.26
N ILE A 17 7.33 17.23 21.18
CA ILE A 17 6.77 15.88 21.28
C ILE A 17 5.95 15.54 20.02
N GLY A 18 5.11 16.47 19.55
CA GLY A 18 4.33 16.30 18.33
C GLY A 18 5.21 16.07 17.12
N LEU A 19 6.29 16.83 16.95
CA LEU A 19 7.25 16.64 15.87
C LEU A 19 7.96 15.28 15.96
N LEU A 20 8.42 14.89 17.14
CA LEU A 20 9.03 13.59 17.37
C LEU A 20 8.04 12.46 17.09
N ALA A 21 6.77 12.62 17.45
CA ALA A 21 5.73 11.62 17.14
C ALA A 21 5.51 11.46 15.63
N ILE A 22 5.49 12.55 14.87
CA ILE A 22 5.38 12.52 13.40
C ILE A 22 6.59 11.76 12.82
N ILE A 23 7.81 12.09 13.24
CA ILE A 23 9.04 11.44 12.77
C ILE A 23 9.01 9.94 13.10
N LEU A 24 8.64 9.59 14.34
CA LEU A 24 8.52 8.19 14.76
C LEU A 24 7.47 7.44 13.94
N GLN A 25 6.32 8.05 13.71
CA GLN A 25 5.24 7.47 12.92
C GLN A 25 5.66 7.23 11.46
N ILE A 26 6.35 8.19 10.83
CA ILE A 26 6.91 8.02 9.47
C ILE A 26 7.89 6.84 9.44
N ASN A 27 8.76 6.73 10.43
CA ASN A 27 9.74 5.63 10.50
C ASN A 27 9.09 4.27 10.74
N LEU A 28 8.04 4.19 11.58
CA LEU A 28 7.30 2.96 11.84
C LEU A 28 6.45 2.51 10.64
N MET A 29 5.85 3.44 9.93
CA MET A 29 4.93 3.16 8.83
C MET A 29 5.61 3.04 7.46
N GLY A 30 6.92 3.31 7.41
CA GLY A 30 7.72 3.25 6.20
C GLY A 30 7.67 4.52 5.36
N LYS A 31 8.57 4.58 4.37
CA LYS A 31 8.80 5.77 3.53
C LYS A 31 7.61 6.16 2.63
N GLY A 32 6.64 5.27 2.44
CA GLY A 32 5.41 5.56 1.69
C GLY A 32 4.60 6.73 2.25
N ASN A 33 4.74 7.04 3.56
CA ASN A 33 4.08 8.20 4.17
C ASN A 33 4.65 9.56 3.75
N LEU A 34 5.86 9.59 3.20
CA LEU A 34 6.49 10.83 2.69
C LEU A 34 5.91 11.25 1.33
N ALA A 35 5.47 10.26 0.53
CA ALA A 35 4.77 10.47 -0.73
C ALA A 35 3.50 9.62 -0.70
N PRO A 36 2.40 10.12 -0.09
CA PRO A 36 1.19 9.33 0.09
C PRO A 36 0.60 8.92 -1.26
N THR A 37 0.48 7.62 -1.46
CA THR A 37 -0.10 7.02 -2.66
C THR A 37 -1.53 6.55 -2.45
N SER A 38 -2.02 6.56 -1.20
CA SER A 38 -3.39 6.17 -0.86
C SER A 38 -4.12 7.27 -0.08
N ALA A 39 -5.46 7.25 -0.16
CA ALA A 39 -6.32 8.17 0.60
C ALA A 39 -6.09 8.05 2.12
N LEU A 40 -5.89 6.82 2.62
CA LEU A 40 -5.61 6.59 4.03
C LEU A 40 -4.31 7.26 4.47
N ASP A 41 -3.25 7.22 3.65
CA ASP A 41 -1.97 7.84 3.98
C ASP A 41 -2.07 9.37 4.03
N GLN A 42 -2.89 9.98 3.17
CA GLN A 42 -3.16 11.42 3.22
C GLN A 42 -3.98 11.80 4.46
N LEU A 43 -5.09 11.09 4.70
CA LEU A 43 -5.99 11.36 5.83
C LEU A 43 -5.27 11.26 7.16
N GLN A 44 -4.41 10.25 7.35
CA GLN A 44 -3.68 10.09 8.60
C GLN A 44 -2.78 11.29 8.91
N ASN A 45 -2.12 11.87 7.90
CA ASN A 45 -1.26 13.04 8.09
C ASN A 45 -2.06 14.29 8.46
N TYR A 46 -3.22 14.50 7.80
CA TYR A 46 -4.10 15.63 8.11
C TYR A 46 -4.70 15.51 9.52
N VAL A 47 -5.20 14.33 9.89
CA VAL A 47 -5.80 14.12 11.21
C VAL A 47 -4.75 14.24 12.31
N LEU A 48 -3.53 13.68 12.11
CA LEU A 48 -2.45 13.83 13.08
C LEU A 48 -2.06 15.30 13.28
N GLY A 49 -1.93 16.05 12.19
CA GLY A 49 -1.68 17.49 12.27
C GLY A 49 -2.80 18.26 13.00
N GLY A 50 -4.05 17.85 12.76
CA GLY A 50 -5.22 18.40 13.47
C GLY A 50 -5.21 18.09 14.97
N ILE A 51 -4.90 16.85 15.36
CA ILE A 51 -4.76 16.44 16.77
C ILE A 51 -3.69 17.27 17.46
N ILE A 52 -2.52 17.40 16.86
CA ILE A 52 -1.40 18.17 17.39
C ILE A 52 -1.81 19.64 17.53
N GLY A 53 -2.37 20.23 16.46
CA GLY A 53 -2.80 21.62 16.43
C GLY A 53 -3.85 21.96 17.48
N ALA A 54 -4.84 21.08 17.69
CA ALA A 54 -5.91 21.27 18.67
C ALA A 54 -5.40 21.22 20.14
N ILE A 55 -4.35 20.43 20.39
CA ILE A 55 -3.87 20.19 21.76
C ILE A 55 -2.78 21.18 22.18
N ILE A 56 -2.04 21.77 21.23
CA ILE A 56 -0.90 22.64 21.53
C ILE A 56 -1.26 23.77 22.49
N TYR A 57 -2.36 24.46 22.21
CA TYR A 57 -2.81 25.63 23.02
C TYR A 57 -3.83 25.27 24.10
N ASN A 58 -4.15 23.99 24.29
CA ASN A 58 -5.10 23.57 25.30
C ASN A 58 -4.40 23.27 26.63
N ASP A 59 -4.51 24.19 27.57
CA ASP A 59 -3.86 24.06 28.88
C ASP A 59 -4.47 22.96 29.77
N GLN A 60 -5.69 22.53 29.50
CA GLN A 60 -6.34 21.46 30.25
C GLN A 60 -5.76 20.06 29.89
N ILE A 61 -5.11 19.93 28.76
CA ILE A 61 -4.50 18.67 28.33
C ILE A 61 -3.01 18.70 28.66
N GLY A 62 -2.60 17.92 29.65
CA GLY A 62 -1.20 17.78 30.02
C GLY A 62 -0.38 16.99 29.01
N ILE A 63 0.95 17.03 29.13
CA ILE A 63 1.89 16.33 28.23
C ILE A 63 1.61 14.83 28.19
N LEU A 64 1.34 14.20 29.34
CA LEU A 64 1.05 12.76 29.42
C LEU A 64 -0.22 12.38 28.64
N GLN A 65 -1.29 13.16 28.79
CA GLN A 65 -2.54 12.95 28.05
C GLN A 65 -2.32 13.11 26.55
N PHE A 66 -1.54 14.11 26.15
CA PHE A 66 -1.17 14.31 24.75
C PHE A 66 -0.41 13.12 24.18
N MET A 67 0.59 12.60 24.89
CA MET A 67 1.33 11.40 24.48
C MET A 67 0.40 10.19 24.35
N LEU A 68 -0.53 9.98 25.27
CA LEU A 68 -1.50 8.88 25.18
C LEU A 68 -2.38 9.00 23.93
N VAL A 69 -2.85 10.21 23.59
CA VAL A 69 -3.63 10.42 22.36
C VAL A 69 -2.81 10.08 21.11
N LEU A 70 -1.53 10.48 21.06
CA LEU A 70 -0.64 10.16 19.93
C LEU A 70 -0.37 8.66 19.81
N ILE A 71 -0.21 7.96 20.92
CA ILE A 71 -0.03 6.49 20.95
C ILE A 71 -1.31 5.79 20.46
N LEU A 72 -2.48 6.17 20.98
CA LEU A 72 -3.76 5.61 20.54
C LEU A 72 -4.00 5.84 19.05
N TRP A 73 -3.70 7.04 18.57
CA TRP A 73 -3.77 7.36 17.14
C TRP A 73 -2.85 6.45 16.30
N THR A 74 -1.60 6.29 16.74
CA THR A 74 -0.63 5.44 16.03
C THR A 74 -1.10 3.99 15.98
N ILE A 75 -1.61 3.44 17.09
CA ILE A 75 -2.16 2.08 17.15
C ILE A 75 -3.34 1.96 16.19
N LEU A 76 -4.27 2.92 16.18
CA LEU A 76 -5.42 2.92 15.29
C LEU A 76 -5.00 2.86 13.82
N VAL A 77 -4.08 3.74 13.41
CA VAL A 77 -3.60 3.78 12.02
C VAL A 77 -2.85 2.51 11.64
N MET A 78 -2.00 1.96 12.52
CA MET A 78 -1.33 0.68 12.29
C MET A 78 -2.34 -0.46 12.12
N THR A 79 -3.39 -0.48 12.94
CA THR A 79 -4.47 -1.46 12.82
C THR A 79 -5.18 -1.35 11.48
N LEU A 80 -5.54 -0.13 11.04
CA LEU A 80 -6.18 0.09 9.74
C LEU A 80 -5.26 -0.34 8.58
N LYS A 81 -3.97 -0.04 8.63
CA LYS A 81 -2.99 -0.49 7.64
C LYS A 81 -2.86 -2.02 7.60
N PHE A 82 -2.85 -2.66 8.76
CA PHE A 82 -2.83 -4.12 8.85
C PHE A 82 -4.09 -4.73 8.25
N LEU A 83 -5.28 -4.20 8.56
CA LEU A 83 -6.55 -4.67 8.00
C LEU A 83 -6.58 -4.46 6.46
N LYS A 84 -6.14 -3.29 5.99
CA LYS A 84 -6.04 -2.98 4.55
C LYS A 84 -5.13 -3.98 3.81
N GLY A 85 -3.97 -4.32 4.39
CA GLY A 85 -3.03 -5.27 3.80
C GLY A 85 -3.52 -6.72 3.76
N ASN A 86 -4.39 -7.13 4.71
CA ASN A 86 -4.83 -8.51 4.84
C ASN A 86 -6.26 -8.78 4.35
N LEU A 87 -7.11 -7.76 4.27
CA LEU A 87 -8.53 -7.91 3.96
C LEU A 87 -8.90 -7.05 2.74
N ARG A 88 -9.25 -7.72 1.62
CA ARG A 88 -9.69 -7.07 0.37
C ARG A 88 -10.84 -6.07 0.59
N PHE A 89 -11.78 -6.40 1.46
CA PHE A 89 -12.90 -5.54 1.80
C PHE A 89 -12.45 -4.17 2.33
N PHE A 90 -11.49 -4.17 3.26
CA PHE A 90 -10.92 -2.92 3.80
C PHE A 90 -10.10 -2.15 2.77
N LYS A 91 -9.34 -2.85 1.92
CA LYS A 91 -8.59 -2.20 0.81
C LYS A 91 -9.56 -1.45 -0.11
N THR A 92 -10.64 -2.09 -0.51
CA THR A 92 -11.68 -1.51 -1.38
C THR A 92 -12.40 -0.32 -0.76
N ILE A 93 -12.76 -0.39 0.54
CA ILE A 93 -13.45 0.72 1.23
C ILE A 93 -12.52 1.91 1.42
N LEU A 94 -11.25 1.67 1.80
CA LEU A 94 -10.32 2.73 2.15
C LEU A 94 -9.70 3.42 0.92
N ASP A 95 -9.42 2.65 -0.13
CA ASP A 95 -8.74 3.18 -1.32
C ASP A 95 -9.68 3.32 -2.53
N GLY A 96 -10.81 2.63 -2.55
CA GLY A 96 -11.71 2.57 -3.70
C GLY A 96 -11.24 1.56 -4.77
N HIS A 97 -11.73 1.73 -5.98
CA HIS A 97 -11.36 0.92 -7.15
C HIS A 97 -10.74 1.79 -8.24
N PRO A 98 -9.73 1.29 -8.96
CA PRO A 98 -9.31 1.91 -10.20
C PRO A 98 -10.46 1.87 -11.23
N VAL A 99 -10.59 2.93 -12.04
CA VAL A 99 -11.71 3.12 -12.97
C VAL A 99 -11.19 3.33 -14.37
N ILE A 100 -11.68 2.52 -15.33
CA ILE A 100 -11.37 2.71 -16.74
C ILE A 100 -12.09 3.96 -17.22
N VAL A 101 -11.35 4.91 -17.79
CA VAL A 101 -11.86 6.17 -18.34
C VAL A 101 -11.69 6.29 -19.84
N ILE A 102 -10.75 5.50 -20.42
CA ILE A 102 -10.58 5.36 -21.87
C ILE A 102 -10.38 3.89 -22.20
N GLU A 103 -11.06 3.41 -23.21
CA GLU A 103 -10.91 2.06 -23.73
C GLU A 103 -10.92 2.06 -25.26
N LYS A 104 -9.89 1.44 -25.86
CA LYS A 104 -9.73 1.31 -27.33
C LYS A 104 -9.91 2.62 -28.08
N GLY A 105 -9.31 3.71 -27.58
CA GLY A 105 -9.39 5.04 -28.21
C GLY A 105 -10.70 5.81 -27.94
N HIS A 106 -11.61 5.26 -27.11
CA HIS A 106 -12.89 5.90 -26.80
C HIS A 106 -12.93 6.34 -25.32
N ILE A 107 -13.33 7.60 -25.10
CA ILE A 107 -13.53 8.13 -23.73
C ILE A 107 -14.85 7.58 -23.19
N LEU A 108 -14.81 6.97 -22.01
CA LEU A 108 -15.98 6.56 -21.24
C LEU A 108 -16.50 7.77 -20.45
N THR A 109 -17.27 8.62 -21.11
CA THR A 109 -17.71 9.91 -20.55
C THR A 109 -18.55 9.75 -19.29
N GLU A 110 -19.38 8.71 -19.19
CA GLU A 110 -20.17 8.42 -17.99
C GLU A 110 -19.26 8.09 -16.79
N ALA A 111 -18.19 7.32 -16.99
CA ALA A 111 -17.21 7.04 -15.96
C ALA A 111 -16.50 8.32 -15.53
N CYS A 112 -16.04 9.14 -16.48
CA CYS A 112 -15.40 10.42 -16.17
C CYS A 112 -16.32 11.32 -15.32
N LEU A 113 -17.58 11.48 -15.71
CA LEU A 113 -18.55 12.33 -15.00
C LEU A 113 -18.86 11.78 -13.60
N ARG A 114 -19.04 10.46 -13.47
CA ARG A 114 -19.30 9.81 -12.18
C ARG A 114 -18.18 10.05 -11.16
N TYR A 115 -16.92 10.08 -11.62
CA TYR A 115 -15.74 10.30 -10.77
C TYR A 115 -15.24 11.75 -10.79
N GLY A 116 -16.02 12.68 -11.33
CA GLY A 116 -15.78 14.10 -11.26
C GLY A 116 -14.65 14.61 -12.16
N ILE A 117 -14.19 13.82 -13.15
CA ILE A 117 -13.12 14.21 -14.07
C ILE A 117 -13.71 15.08 -15.19
N GLN A 118 -13.28 16.32 -15.25
CA GLN A 118 -13.60 17.21 -16.34
C GLN A 118 -12.73 16.94 -17.57
N ALA A 119 -13.24 17.28 -18.76
CA ALA A 119 -12.51 17.07 -20.02
C ALA A 119 -11.13 17.75 -20.05
N ALA A 120 -11.01 18.95 -19.47
CA ALA A 120 -9.74 19.66 -19.35
C ALA A 120 -8.75 18.92 -18.43
N GLU A 121 -9.23 18.35 -17.33
CA GLU A 121 -8.42 17.58 -16.40
C GLU A 121 -7.95 16.27 -17.05
N LEU A 122 -8.86 15.53 -17.70
CA LEU A 122 -8.50 14.31 -18.43
C LEU A 122 -7.40 14.60 -19.45
N LYS A 123 -7.55 15.69 -20.22
CA LYS A 123 -6.57 16.09 -21.24
C LYS A 123 -5.22 16.48 -20.63
N LEU A 124 -5.22 17.13 -19.46
CA LEU A 124 -4.00 17.43 -18.72
C LEU A 124 -3.29 16.15 -18.27
N LYS A 125 -4.05 15.21 -17.67
CA LYS A 125 -3.52 13.92 -17.23
C LYS A 125 -2.93 13.10 -18.37
N LEU A 126 -3.57 13.08 -19.55
CA LEU A 126 -3.05 12.41 -20.75
C LEU A 126 -1.72 13.03 -21.21
N ARG A 127 -1.63 14.37 -21.25
CA ARG A 127 -0.37 15.04 -21.61
C ARG A 127 0.74 14.74 -20.62
N THR A 128 0.42 14.71 -19.32
CA THR A 128 1.40 14.37 -18.29
C THR A 128 1.89 12.92 -18.44
N ALA A 129 1.03 12.02 -18.93
CA ALA A 129 1.36 10.64 -19.29
C ALA A 129 2.07 10.50 -20.65
N GLY A 130 2.37 11.61 -21.36
CA GLY A 130 3.04 11.58 -22.65
C GLY A 130 2.14 11.25 -23.86
N VAL A 131 0.83 11.31 -23.68
CA VAL A 131 -0.15 10.98 -24.74
C VAL A 131 -0.68 12.23 -25.40
N GLN A 132 -0.61 12.29 -26.74
CA GLN A 132 -1.13 13.42 -27.53
C GLN A 132 -2.59 13.22 -27.93
N TYR A 133 -2.95 12.04 -28.40
CA TYR A 133 -4.27 11.73 -28.94
C TYR A 133 -4.94 10.61 -28.16
N VAL A 134 -6.24 10.74 -27.92
CA VAL A 134 -7.05 9.70 -27.24
C VAL A 134 -7.08 8.41 -28.06
N THR A 135 -7.04 8.51 -29.37
CA THR A 135 -7.02 7.39 -30.31
C THR A 135 -5.83 6.47 -30.15
N ASP A 136 -4.71 6.98 -29.60
CA ASP A 136 -3.49 6.20 -29.40
C ASP A 136 -3.56 5.35 -28.13
N VAL A 137 -4.59 5.58 -27.30
CA VAL A 137 -4.77 4.93 -26.01
C VAL A 137 -5.52 3.61 -26.17
N LYS A 138 -4.86 2.51 -25.88
CA LYS A 138 -5.50 1.19 -25.76
C LYS A 138 -6.40 1.15 -24.53
N ARG A 139 -5.88 1.61 -23.37
CA ARG A 139 -6.63 1.73 -22.12
C ARG A 139 -6.05 2.80 -21.20
N ALA A 140 -6.89 3.58 -20.56
CA ALA A 140 -6.49 4.50 -19.49
C ALA A 140 -7.35 4.28 -18.25
N VAL A 141 -6.69 4.23 -17.11
CA VAL A 141 -7.27 3.96 -15.80
C VAL A 141 -7.00 5.11 -14.86
N LEU A 142 -8.04 5.60 -14.25
CA LEU A 142 -7.94 6.49 -13.10
C LEU A 142 -7.62 5.66 -11.87
N GLU A 143 -6.43 5.85 -11.33
CA GLU A 143 -5.98 5.19 -10.11
C GLU A 143 -6.65 5.79 -8.87
N GLN A 144 -6.56 5.06 -7.75
CA GLN A 144 -7.13 5.46 -6.46
C GLN A 144 -6.57 6.79 -5.92
N ASN A 145 -5.33 7.13 -6.27
CA ASN A 145 -4.68 8.40 -5.92
C ASN A 145 -4.99 9.55 -6.90
N GLY A 146 -5.89 9.31 -7.85
CA GLY A 146 -6.27 10.29 -8.87
C GLY A 146 -5.27 10.43 -10.02
N GLN A 147 -4.21 9.64 -10.08
CA GLN A 147 -3.31 9.59 -11.23
C GLN A 147 -3.95 8.81 -12.38
N LEU A 148 -3.46 9.04 -13.60
CA LEU A 148 -3.90 8.33 -14.79
C LEU A 148 -2.80 7.37 -15.25
N SER A 149 -3.09 6.07 -15.20
CA SER A 149 -2.25 5.04 -15.78
C SER A 149 -2.71 4.79 -17.23
N VAL A 150 -1.80 4.89 -18.19
CA VAL A 150 -2.13 4.79 -19.61
C VAL A 150 -1.33 3.70 -20.29
N VAL A 151 -2.04 2.87 -21.08
CA VAL A 151 -1.48 1.91 -22.04
C VAL A 151 -1.80 2.41 -23.43
N GLN A 152 -0.80 2.58 -24.26
CA GLN A 152 -0.97 2.94 -25.66
C GLN A 152 -0.98 1.69 -26.55
N PHE A 153 -1.53 1.78 -27.77
CA PHE A 153 -1.47 0.68 -28.75
C PHE A 153 -0.03 0.39 -29.20
N SER A 154 0.85 1.38 -29.10
CA SER A 154 2.28 1.27 -29.44
C SER A 154 3.13 0.64 -28.33
N ASP A 155 2.57 0.45 -27.11
CA ASP A 155 3.31 -0.12 -25.99
C ASP A 155 3.49 -1.63 -26.23
N GLU A 156 4.70 -2.05 -26.58
CA GLU A 156 5.05 -3.47 -26.74
C GLU A 156 5.08 -4.20 -25.39
N ASN A 157 5.44 -3.50 -24.33
CA ASN A 157 5.49 -4.04 -22.97
C ASN A 157 4.45 -3.38 -22.07
N ILE A 158 3.60 -4.20 -21.47
CA ILE A 158 2.57 -3.72 -20.55
C ILE A 158 3.22 -3.41 -19.21
N LYS A 159 3.15 -2.14 -18.79
CA LYS A 159 3.75 -1.62 -17.55
C LYS A 159 2.91 -1.94 -16.29
N PHE A 160 2.12 -3.00 -16.33
CA PHE A 160 1.26 -3.38 -15.22
C PHE A 160 1.61 -4.77 -14.75
N ASP A 161 1.63 -4.92 -13.43
CA ASP A 161 1.92 -6.19 -12.81
C ASP A 161 0.72 -7.14 -12.89
N LEU A 162 0.99 -8.42 -13.12
CA LEU A 162 -0.01 -9.50 -13.11
C LEU A 162 -0.41 -9.88 -11.68
N ILE A 163 0.57 -9.78 -10.77
CA ILE A 163 0.41 -10.08 -9.35
C ILE A 163 1.11 -9.01 -8.55
N ASP A 164 0.41 -8.46 -7.56
CA ASP A 164 0.91 -7.52 -6.56
C ASP A 164 0.63 -8.07 -5.16
N ASP A 165 1.65 -8.20 -4.32
CA ASP A 165 1.53 -8.66 -2.93
C ASP A 165 0.72 -9.97 -2.78
N GLY A 166 0.93 -10.93 -3.69
CA GLY A 166 0.22 -12.20 -3.70
C GLY A 166 -1.26 -12.10 -4.11
N GLN A 167 -1.66 -11.01 -4.74
CA GLN A 167 -3.01 -10.77 -5.26
C GLN A 167 -2.98 -10.60 -6.77
N ILE A 168 -3.89 -11.29 -7.46
CA ILE A 168 -4.01 -11.21 -8.92
C ILE A 168 -4.61 -9.86 -9.31
N ASN A 169 -3.96 -9.21 -10.27
CA ASN A 169 -4.45 -8.00 -10.91
C ASN A 169 -5.30 -8.37 -12.14
N HIS A 170 -6.60 -8.52 -11.93
CA HIS A 170 -7.55 -8.86 -13.00
C HIS A 170 -7.58 -7.84 -14.12
N PHE A 171 -7.32 -6.56 -13.80
CA PHE A 171 -7.23 -5.51 -14.79
C PHE A 171 -6.12 -5.79 -15.82
N THR A 172 -4.94 -6.19 -15.37
CA THR A 172 -3.82 -6.51 -16.27
C THR A 172 -4.12 -7.77 -17.09
N LEU A 173 -4.75 -8.79 -16.50
CA LEU A 173 -5.18 -9.98 -17.21
C LEU A 173 -6.14 -9.65 -18.35
N ASP A 174 -7.10 -8.76 -18.13
CA ASP A 174 -8.02 -8.31 -19.17
C ASP A 174 -7.29 -7.54 -20.28
N VAL A 175 -6.26 -6.75 -19.93
CA VAL A 175 -5.45 -6.01 -20.93
C VAL A 175 -4.68 -6.95 -21.85
N ILE A 176 -4.14 -8.06 -21.31
CA ILE A 176 -3.40 -9.06 -22.08
C ILE A 176 -4.30 -10.15 -22.66
N GLU A 177 -5.61 -10.07 -22.44
CA GLU A 177 -6.62 -11.02 -22.91
C GLU A 177 -6.35 -12.46 -22.42
N LYS A 178 -5.90 -12.59 -21.15
CA LYS A 178 -5.65 -13.87 -20.48
C LYS A 178 -6.57 -14.04 -19.28
N GLY A 179 -6.89 -15.30 -18.96
CA GLY A 179 -7.69 -15.64 -17.78
C GLY A 179 -6.84 -15.86 -16.52
N GLN A 180 -7.51 -15.90 -15.38
CA GLN A 180 -6.89 -16.22 -14.10
C GLN A 180 -6.25 -17.61 -14.11
N ASP A 181 -6.95 -18.61 -14.68
CA ASP A 181 -6.48 -19.99 -14.73
C ASP A 181 -5.13 -20.09 -15.47
N TRP A 182 -4.98 -19.33 -16.57
CA TRP A 182 -3.71 -19.25 -17.28
C TRP A 182 -2.58 -18.71 -16.39
N LEU A 183 -2.84 -17.66 -15.60
CA LEU A 183 -1.82 -17.08 -14.72
C LEU A 183 -1.45 -18.05 -13.59
N GLU A 184 -2.44 -18.73 -13.02
CA GLU A 184 -2.20 -19.75 -11.98
C GLU A 184 -1.33 -20.88 -12.51
N GLU A 185 -1.61 -21.38 -13.71
CA GLU A 185 -0.78 -22.40 -14.38
C GLU A 185 0.66 -21.92 -14.63
N GLU A 186 0.85 -20.68 -15.12
CA GLU A 186 2.19 -20.13 -15.38
C GLU A 186 3.01 -19.96 -14.09
N VAL A 187 2.36 -19.55 -13.00
CA VAL A 187 2.99 -19.41 -11.68
C VAL A 187 3.35 -20.79 -11.11
N GLU A 188 2.47 -21.80 -11.24
CA GLU A 188 2.71 -23.17 -10.79
C GLU A 188 3.82 -23.86 -11.60
N LYS A 189 3.90 -23.64 -12.91
CA LYS A 189 5.00 -24.15 -13.77
C LYS A 189 6.37 -23.68 -13.27
N GLN A 190 6.45 -22.46 -12.71
CA GLN A 190 7.67 -21.92 -12.13
C GLN A 190 7.88 -22.34 -10.65
N GLY A 191 6.99 -23.17 -10.08
CA GLY A 191 7.11 -23.73 -8.74
C GLY A 191 6.66 -22.81 -7.60
N TYR A 192 5.88 -21.79 -7.89
CA TYR A 192 5.35 -20.84 -6.91
C TYR A 192 3.83 -20.95 -6.78
N LYS A 193 3.32 -20.43 -5.65
CA LYS A 193 1.89 -20.15 -5.46
C LYS A 193 1.67 -18.65 -5.54
N ILE A 194 0.50 -18.20 -5.99
CA ILE A 194 0.15 -16.77 -6.10
C ILE A 194 0.53 -15.98 -4.84
N LYS A 195 0.24 -16.51 -3.65
CA LYS A 195 0.53 -15.86 -2.35
C LYS A 195 2.02 -15.76 -1.99
N GLU A 196 2.88 -16.48 -2.70
CA GLU A 196 4.33 -16.45 -2.50
C GLU A 196 5.03 -15.46 -3.44
N VAL A 197 4.27 -14.84 -4.34
CA VAL A 197 4.76 -13.89 -5.33
C VAL A 197 4.58 -12.47 -4.79
N TYR A 198 5.69 -11.70 -4.73
CA TYR A 198 5.66 -10.29 -4.37
C TYR A 198 5.19 -9.46 -5.57
N ILE A 199 5.85 -9.64 -6.73
CA ILE A 199 5.44 -9.04 -8.01
C ILE A 199 5.54 -10.11 -9.10
N ALA A 200 4.61 -10.10 -10.07
CA ALA A 200 4.74 -10.79 -11.33
C ALA A 200 4.45 -9.85 -12.49
N GLU A 201 5.39 -9.73 -13.40
CA GLU A 201 5.32 -8.89 -14.60
C GLU A 201 5.03 -9.73 -15.84
N TYR A 202 4.36 -9.13 -16.84
CA TYR A 202 4.21 -9.71 -18.17
C TYR A 202 5.18 -9.03 -19.13
N LYS A 203 6.18 -9.79 -19.59
CA LYS A 203 7.22 -9.27 -20.45
C LYS A 203 7.46 -10.24 -21.61
N ASP A 204 7.40 -9.73 -22.85
CA ASP A 204 7.71 -10.46 -24.09
C ASP A 204 6.95 -11.80 -24.23
N GLY A 205 5.72 -11.87 -23.71
CA GLY A 205 4.90 -13.09 -23.75
C GLY A 205 5.09 -14.04 -22.55
N GLU A 206 6.02 -13.75 -21.66
CA GLU A 206 6.35 -14.58 -20.51
C GLU A 206 5.99 -13.91 -19.18
N VAL A 207 5.74 -14.72 -18.15
CA VAL A 207 5.51 -14.25 -16.78
C VAL A 207 6.84 -14.25 -16.02
N VAL A 208 7.31 -13.08 -15.64
CA VAL A 208 8.52 -12.90 -14.81
C VAL A 208 8.10 -12.77 -13.36
N ILE A 209 8.57 -13.66 -12.49
CA ILE A 209 8.15 -13.74 -11.09
C ILE A 209 9.25 -13.26 -10.15
N TYR A 210 8.90 -12.35 -9.23
CA TYR A 210 9.71 -11.92 -8.10
C TYR A 210 9.03 -12.41 -6.82
N PRO A 211 9.49 -13.56 -6.24
CA PRO A 211 8.87 -14.12 -5.05
C PRO A 211 9.27 -13.35 -3.79
N TYR A 212 8.46 -13.47 -2.73
CA TYR A 212 8.92 -13.06 -1.40
C TYR A 212 10.15 -13.87 -1.01
N GLU A 213 11.18 -13.22 -0.46
CA GLU A 213 12.32 -13.93 0.09
C GLU A 213 11.84 -14.89 1.18
N LYS A 214 12.12 -16.19 1.01
CA LYS A 214 11.88 -17.17 2.08
C LYS A 214 12.75 -16.75 3.26
N LYS A 215 12.14 -16.18 4.31
CA LYS A 215 12.85 -15.92 5.57
C LYS A 215 13.62 -17.18 5.90
N HIS A 216 14.94 -17.11 5.89
CA HIS A 216 15.81 -18.17 6.36
C HIS A 216 15.39 -18.46 7.81
N ARG A 217 14.58 -19.49 8.03
CA ARG A 217 14.36 -20.00 9.38
C ARG A 217 15.73 -20.47 9.85
N PRO A 218 16.33 -19.86 10.88
CA PRO A 218 17.61 -20.34 11.36
C PRO A 218 17.46 -21.82 11.68
N GLN A 219 18.40 -22.65 11.24
CA GLN A 219 18.38 -24.11 11.38
C GLN A 219 18.36 -24.64 12.82
N ILE A 220 18.29 -23.74 13.81
CA ILE A 220 18.23 -24.02 15.26
C ILE A 220 17.07 -24.95 15.63
N VAL A 221 15.95 -24.95 14.86
CA VAL A 221 14.77 -25.79 15.18
C VAL A 221 14.97 -27.26 14.76
N LYS A 222 15.82 -27.57 13.79
CA LYS A 222 16.11 -28.95 13.40
C LYS A 222 16.97 -29.67 14.46
N THR A 223 17.99 -28.96 15.00
CA THR A 223 18.94 -29.51 15.98
C THR A 223 18.28 -29.83 17.33
N LEU A 224 17.21 -29.15 17.71
CA LEU A 224 16.47 -29.41 18.95
C LEU A 224 15.49 -30.60 18.80
N LYS A 225 14.92 -30.83 17.62
CA LYS A 225 14.07 -32.02 17.39
C LYS A 225 14.89 -33.30 17.30
N ASP A 226 16.07 -33.29 16.72
CA ASP A 226 16.95 -34.45 16.63
C ASP A 226 17.56 -34.82 17.99
N LYS A 227 17.85 -33.84 18.88
CA LYS A 227 18.32 -34.11 20.23
C LYS A 227 17.21 -34.69 21.13
N THR A 228 15.96 -34.30 20.95
CA THR A 228 14.82 -34.85 21.72
C THR A 228 14.41 -36.25 21.27
N SER A 229 14.60 -36.63 20.01
CA SER A 229 14.34 -38.01 19.55
C SER A 229 15.41 -38.96 20.05
N HIS A 230 16.69 -38.60 20.02
CA HIS A 230 17.79 -39.44 20.55
C HIS A 230 17.74 -39.62 22.07
N THR A 231 17.15 -38.71 22.83
CA THR A 231 17.01 -38.83 24.28
C THR A 231 15.85 -39.75 24.65
N LYS A 232 14.76 -39.79 23.83
CA LYS A 232 13.63 -40.72 24.05
C LYS A 232 13.98 -42.17 23.71
N ASP A 233 14.81 -42.40 22.70
CA ASP A 233 15.24 -43.77 22.35
C ASP A 233 16.22 -44.36 23.36
N LYS A 234 17.08 -43.54 23.98
CA LYS A 234 17.97 -43.96 25.05
C LYS A 234 17.25 -44.27 26.40
N LEU A 235 16.09 -43.69 26.65
CA LEU A 235 15.27 -43.99 27.82
C LEU A 235 14.45 -45.29 27.64
N LYS A 236 14.05 -45.64 26.41
CA LYS A 236 13.31 -46.88 26.11
C LYS A 236 14.18 -48.16 26.10
N SER A 237 15.51 -48.01 25.94
CA SER A 237 16.43 -49.15 25.94
C SER A 237 16.98 -49.51 27.34
N LYS A 238 16.54 -48.83 28.41
CA LYS A 238 16.93 -49.07 29.81
C LYS A 238 15.79 -49.49 30.74
N LEU A 239 14.60 -49.76 30.17
CA LEU A 239 13.47 -50.44 30.79
C LEU A 239 13.23 -51.78 30.11
#